data_4ece622e4d75eb351c26769d81dc1c44
#
_entry.id   4ece622e4d75eb351c26769d81dc1c44
#
_cell.length_a   1.000
_cell.length_b   1.000
_cell.length_c   1.000
_cell.angle_alpha   90.00
_cell.angle_beta   90.00
_cell.angle_gamma   90.00
#
_symmetry.space_group_name_H-M   'P 1'
#
loop_
_entity.id
_entity.type
_entity.pdbx_description
1 polymer ?
#
loop_
_entity_poly.entity_id
_entity_poly.type
_entity_poly.pdbx_seq_one_letter_code
_entity_poly.pdbx_strand_id
1 'polypeptide(L)'
;MRVAVLVLLYSCACAKSPGPRSFGRSGTQAAFDLDSDPAQAGSFWELPYPSDLRLTAEGAPQLAAFPNPRGLPLVETFRQMAMERRGFPSLPVAYFRFSAPLAAGAEGLLIDLAAQVTLPTVSEILRPDDYLPQNLLAVAPRQGFVLEPKSRYAFVVLRSARDQAGALLGVPPALDRLLQGLAPEAALGAVARDLYAPLPAALRKAGIDPAEVAAATVFTTGDVVAETAALSTALKARHAVTIESLTLDPVVNPLACVLHGGARYPQFQQGRRPSTPAGASSLAPTAFRRSSAKKLRRSRWSSPAR
;
A
#
# COMPACT_ATOMS: atom_id res chain seq x y z
N MET A 1 -41.25 -50.72 59.68
CA MET A 1 -40.53 -50.28 58.43
C MET A 1 -40.89 -48.83 58.15
N ARG A 2 -39.96 -47.92 58.36
CA ARG A 2 -40.11 -46.51 58.04
C ARG A 2 -39.28 -46.25 56.75
N VAL A 3 -39.97 -45.91 55.67
CA VAL A 3 -39.32 -45.53 54.38
C VAL A 3 -39.05 -44.06 54.46
N ALA A 4 -37.75 -43.65 54.41
CA ALA A 4 -37.34 -42.27 54.28
C ALA A 4 -37.28 -41.88 52.80
N VAL A 5 -38.09 -40.94 52.35
CA VAL A 5 -38.07 -40.35 50.99
C VAL A 5 -37.03 -39.22 50.98
N LEU A 6 -35.95 -39.42 50.26
CA LEU A 6 -34.91 -38.41 50.07
C LEU A 6 -35.32 -37.53 48.86
N VAL A 7 -35.71 -36.28 49.12
CA VAL A 7 -36.02 -35.29 48.08
C VAL A 7 -34.73 -34.60 47.72
N LEU A 8 -34.18 -34.87 46.51
CA LEU A 8 -33.07 -34.17 45.91
C LEU A 8 -33.58 -32.85 45.29
N LEU A 9 -33.31 -31.75 45.94
CA LEU A 9 -33.49 -30.40 45.36
C LEU A 9 -32.39 -30.12 44.34
N TYR A 10 -32.71 -30.22 43.04
CA TYR A 10 -31.86 -29.74 41.95
C TYR A 10 -31.93 -28.21 41.90
N SER A 11 -30.89 -27.54 42.41
CA SER A 11 -30.70 -26.11 42.22
C SER A 11 -30.27 -25.85 40.79
N CYS A 12 -31.22 -25.42 39.95
CA CYS A 12 -30.94 -24.94 38.61
C CYS A 12 -30.22 -23.61 38.70
N ALA A 13 -28.89 -23.61 38.68
CA ALA A 13 -28.12 -22.39 38.53
C ALA A 13 -28.39 -21.82 37.11
N CYS A 14 -29.22 -20.76 37.04
CA CYS A 14 -29.35 -19.96 35.83
C CYS A 14 -27.99 -19.36 35.51
N ALA A 15 -27.25 -19.99 34.59
CA ALA A 15 -26.11 -19.35 33.98
C ALA A 15 -26.62 -18.06 33.29
N LYS A 16 -26.21 -16.91 33.81
CA LYS A 16 -26.45 -15.61 33.17
C LYS A 16 -25.94 -15.73 31.73
N SER A 17 -26.83 -15.64 30.76
CA SER A 17 -26.44 -15.48 29.35
C SER A 17 -25.43 -14.34 29.24
N PRO A 18 -24.27 -14.54 28.61
CA PRO A 18 -23.35 -13.44 28.40
C PRO A 18 -24.10 -12.34 27.66
N GLY A 19 -24.11 -11.13 28.25
CA GLY A 19 -24.72 -9.95 27.65
C GLY A 19 -24.16 -9.72 26.25
N PRO A 20 -24.81 -8.92 25.40
CA PRO A 20 -24.33 -8.64 24.06
C PRO A 20 -22.88 -8.14 24.14
N ARG A 21 -22.00 -8.81 23.39
CA ARG A 21 -20.58 -8.41 23.32
C ARG A 21 -20.52 -7.01 22.72
N SER A 22 -20.02 -6.05 23.49
CA SER A 22 -19.69 -4.73 22.94
C SER A 22 -18.36 -4.82 22.18
N PHE A 23 -18.37 -4.35 20.95
CA PHE A 23 -17.16 -4.26 20.15
C PHE A 23 -16.64 -2.83 20.14
N GLY A 24 -15.32 -2.70 19.96
CA GLY A 24 -14.65 -1.43 19.96
C GLY A 24 -14.26 -0.94 21.35
N ARG A 25 -13.42 0.08 21.37
CA ARG A 25 -12.96 0.74 22.59
C ARG A 25 -13.02 2.23 22.39
N SER A 26 -13.52 2.95 23.36
CA SER A 26 -13.60 4.41 23.33
C SER A 26 -12.20 5.05 23.35
N GLY A 27 -12.13 6.32 22.98
CA GLY A 27 -10.92 7.11 22.86
C GLY A 27 -10.70 7.63 21.46
N THR A 28 -9.51 8.14 21.19
CA THR A 28 -9.08 8.59 19.86
C THR A 28 -8.97 7.39 18.94
N GLN A 29 -9.81 7.32 17.90
CA GLN A 29 -9.91 6.20 16.96
C GLN A 29 -9.47 6.59 15.57
N ALA A 30 -8.94 5.62 14.83
CA ALA A 30 -8.71 5.76 13.41
C ALA A 30 -10.04 5.72 12.64
N ALA A 31 -10.14 6.48 11.55
CA ALA A 31 -11.23 6.35 10.61
C ALA A 31 -11.20 4.93 10.00
N PHE A 32 -12.33 4.23 10.08
CA PHE A 32 -12.47 2.86 9.58
C PHE A 32 -13.92 2.59 9.21
N ASP A 33 -14.35 3.23 8.12
CA ASP A 33 -15.73 3.14 7.62
C ASP A 33 -15.81 2.13 6.47
N LEU A 34 -16.46 1.00 6.71
CA LEU A 34 -16.66 -0.07 5.75
C LEU A 34 -17.93 0.09 4.90
N ASP A 35 -18.73 1.12 5.16
CA ASP A 35 -19.88 1.51 4.35
C ASP A 35 -19.53 2.61 3.34
N SER A 36 -18.40 3.27 3.51
CA SER A 36 -17.93 4.34 2.64
C SER A 36 -17.55 3.81 1.25
N ASP A 37 -18.08 4.45 0.20
CA ASP A 37 -17.68 4.16 -1.18
C ASP A 37 -16.29 4.77 -1.47
N PRO A 38 -15.26 3.96 -1.75
CA PRO A 38 -13.91 4.46 -2.03
C PRO A 38 -13.80 5.32 -3.30
N ALA A 39 -14.83 5.31 -4.16
CA ALA A 39 -14.88 6.13 -5.37
C ALA A 39 -15.53 7.51 -5.14
N GLN A 40 -16.27 7.67 -4.04
CA GLN A 40 -17.01 8.90 -3.75
C GLN A 40 -16.06 10.03 -3.33
N ALA A 41 -16.24 11.22 -3.91
CA ALA A 41 -15.47 12.39 -3.53
C ALA A 41 -15.60 12.69 -2.03
N GLY A 42 -14.47 12.94 -1.36
CA GLY A 42 -14.39 13.21 0.08
C GLY A 42 -14.28 11.98 0.97
N SER A 43 -14.50 10.77 0.47
CA SER A 43 -14.42 9.52 1.25
C SER A 43 -13.00 8.95 1.39
N PHE A 44 -12.00 9.51 0.71
CA PHE A 44 -10.67 8.93 0.67
C PHE A 44 -10.08 8.66 2.05
N TRP A 45 -10.32 9.54 3.02
CA TRP A 45 -9.75 9.46 4.36
C TRP A 45 -10.63 8.71 5.38
N GLU A 46 -11.79 8.16 4.94
CA GLU A 46 -12.68 7.40 5.84
C GLU A 46 -12.22 5.95 6.05
N LEU A 47 -11.32 5.46 5.21
CA LEU A 47 -10.70 4.16 5.34
C LEU A 47 -9.18 4.31 5.20
N PRO A 48 -8.34 3.58 5.97
CA PRO A 48 -6.90 3.62 5.84
C PRO A 48 -6.42 3.28 4.42
N TYR A 49 -5.32 3.86 4.00
CA TYR A 49 -4.64 3.58 2.74
C TYR A 49 -3.22 3.07 3.02
N PRO A 50 -2.65 2.13 2.24
CA PRO A 50 -3.28 1.33 1.19
C PRO A 50 -4.21 0.25 1.78
N SER A 51 -5.21 -0.20 1.02
CA SER A 51 -6.10 -1.28 1.44
C SER A 51 -6.64 -2.04 0.24
N ASP A 52 -6.64 -3.38 0.30
CA ASP A 52 -7.25 -4.21 -0.76
C ASP A 52 -8.76 -4.02 -0.86
N LEU A 53 -9.41 -3.45 0.17
CA LEU A 53 -10.82 -3.02 0.10
C LEU A 53 -11.06 -1.89 -0.91
N ARG A 54 -9.99 -1.28 -1.41
CA ARG A 54 -10.02 -0.23 -2.43
C ARG A 54 -9.59 -0.72 -3.81
N LEU A 55 -9.45 -2.02 -4.01
CA LEU A 55 -9.12 -2.56 -5.32
C LEU A 55 -10.39 -2.78 -6.15
N THR A 56 -10.29 -2.49 -7.46
CA THR A 56 -11.31 -2.92 -8.43
C THR A 56 -11.27 -4.44 -8.61
N ALA A 57 -12.24 -4.99 -9.33
CA ALA A 57 -12.23 -6.42 -9.69
C ALA A 57 -10.99 -6.84 -10.49
N GLU A 58 -10.39 -5.90 -11.24
CA GLU A 58 -9.15 -6.10 -12.01
C GLU A 58 -7.89 -5.96 -11.15
N GLY A 59 -8.03 -5.61 -9.86
CA GLY A 59 -6.94 -5.42 -8.91
C GLY A 59 -6.26 -4.04 -8.99
N ALA A 60 -6.91 -3.05 -9.60
CA ALA A 60 -6.40 -1.68 -9.68
C ALA A 60 -6.82 -0.87 -8.44
N PRO A 61 -5.95 -0.04 -7.86
CA PRO A 61 -6.31 0.83 -6.74
C PRO A 61 -7.34 1.90 -7.16
N GLN A 62 -8.43 2.04 -6.40
CA GLN A 62 -9.42 3.10 -6.58
C GLN A 62 -8.92 4.39 -5.92
N LEU A 63 -8.52 5.37 -6.73
CA LEU A 63 -8.03 6.67 -6.26
C LEU A 63 -8.89 7.83 -6.75
N ALA A 64 -10.09 7.57 -7.26
CA ALA A 64 -11.00 8.61 -7.73
C ALA A 64 -11.34 9.64 -6.63
N ALA A 65 -11.47 9.19 -5.39
CA ALA A 65 -11.73 10.03 -4.23
C ALA A 65 -10.49 10.74 -3.66
N PHE A 66 -9.26 10.48 -4.17
CA PHE A 66 -8.06 11.17 -3.68
C PHE A 66 -8.19 12.68 -3.89
N PRO A 67 -7.91 13.51 -2.87
CA PRO A 67 -8.13 14.95 -2.95
C PRO A 67 -7.35 15.63 -4.07
N ASN A 68 -8.02 16.46 -4.85
CA ASN A 68 -7.40 17.42 -5.77
C ASN A 68 -8.16 18.73 -5.76
N PRO A 69 -8.20 19.45 -4.60
CA PRO A 69 -9.01 20.65 -4.41
C PRO A 69 -8.61 21.81 -5.33
N ARG A 70 -7.37 21.85 -5.78
CA ARG A 70 -6.87 22.88 -6.70
C ARG A 70 -7.02 22.50 -8.18
N GLY A 71 -7.55 21.31 -8.49
CA GLY A 71 -7.71 20.81 -9.86
C GLY A 71 -6.39 20.70 -10.63
N LEU A 72 -5.27 20.38 -9.95
CA LEU A 72 -3.96 20.33 -10.59
C LEU A 72 -3.88 19.17 -11.59
N PRO A 73 -3.56 19.43 -12.87
CA PRO A 73 -3.45 18.40 -13.89
C PRO A 73 -2.41 17.31 -13.55
N LEU A 74 -1.34 17.68 -12.84
CA LEU A 74 -0.31 16.75 -12.41
C LEU A 74 -0.86 15.71 -11.41
N VAL A 75 -1.67 16.14 -10.44
CA VAL A 75 -2.31 15.25 -9.47
C VAL A 75 -3.27 14.29 -10.18
N GLU A 76 -4.05 14.81 -11.15
CA GLU A 76 -4.94 13.96 -11.94
C GLU A 76 -4.16 12.93 -12.77
N THR A 77 -3.05 13.32 -13.37
CA THR A 77 -2.17 12.40 -14.09
C THR A 77 -1.65 11.29 -13.17
N PHE A 78 -1.20 11.63 -11.97
CA PHE A 78 -0.72 10.62 -11.01
C PHE A 78 -1.84 9.69 -10.53
N ARG A 79 -3.04 10.21 -10.30
CA ARG A 79 -4.22 9.39 -9.97
C ARG A 79 -4.49 8.36 -11.08
N GLN A 80 -4.55 8.81 -12.33
CA GLN A 80 -4.78 7.95 -13.50
C GLN A 80 -3.69 6.89 -13.63
N MET A 81 -2.42 7.27 -13.57
CA MET A 81 -1.29 6.34 -13.62
C MET A 81 -1.33 5.29 -12.52
N ALA A 82 -1.75 5.67 -11.31
CA ALA A 82 -1.85 4.72 -10.19
C ALA A 82 -3.06 3.78 -10.36
N MET A 83 -4.18 4.24 -10.91
CA MET A 83 -5.35 3.41 -11.21
C MET A 83 -5.14 2.44 -12.39
N GLU A 84 -4.12 2.63 -13.21
CA GLU A 84 -3.75 1.71 -14.29
C GLU A 84 -2.88 0.54 -13.79
N ARG A 85 -2.36 0.62 -12.56
CA ARG A 85 -1.53 -0.43 -11.96
C ARG A 85 -2.37 -1.51 -11.30
N ARG A 86 -1.76 -2.65 -11.05
CA ARG A 86 -2.35 -3.73 -10.26
C ARG A 86 -1.63 -3.85 -8.93
N GLY A 87 -2.39 -3.85 -7.85
CA GLY A 87 -1.87 -3.85 -6.49
C GLY A 87 -1.20 -2.53 -6.10
N PHE A 88 -0.64 -2.51 -4.91
CA PHE A 88 0.00 -1.32 -4.34
C PHE A 88 1.52 -1.33 -4.57
N PRO A 89 2.20 -0.18 -4.43
CA PRO A 89 3.66 -0.09 -4.60
C PRO A 89 4.42 -1.02 -3.65
N SER A 90 5.60 -1.48 -4.05
CA SER A 90 6.54 -2.18 -3.17
C SER A 90 7.26 -1.28 -2.16
N LEU A 91 7.09 0.03 -2.28
CA LEU A 91 7.47 1.05 -1.29
C LEU A 91 6.21 1.87 -0.94
N PRO A 92 5.27 1.28 -0.19
CA PRO A 92 4.02 1.96 0.15
C PRO A 92 4.22 2.93 1.31
N VAL A 93 3.34 3.94 1.38
CA VAL A 93 3.13 4.72 2.59
C VAL A 93 1.69 4.50 3.05
N ALA A 94 1.52 4.07 4.29
CA ALA A 94 0.21 3.96 4.89
C ALA A 94 -0.20 5.28 5.54
N TYR A 95 -1.50 5.58 5.45
CA TYR A 95 -2.10 6.75 6.04
C TYR A 95 -3.27 6.35 6.92
N PHE A 96 -3.22 6.79 8.17
CA PHE A 96 -4.28 6.60 9.16
C PHE A 96 -4.74 7.97 9.66
N ARG A 97 -6.00 8.31 9.37
CA ARG A 97 -6.62 9.51 9.92
C ARG A 97 -7.26 9.19 11.28
N PHE A 98 -6.96 9.96 12.29
CA PHE A 98 -7.51 9.81 13.63
C PHE A 98 -8.52 10.90 13.98
N SER A 99 -9.42 10.59 14.90
CA SER A 99 -10.47 11.52 15.37
C SER A 99 -9.93 12.68 16.20
N ALA A 100 -8.72 12.53 16.77
CA ALA A 100 -8.03 13.55 17.55
C ALA A 100 -6.49 13.44 17.36
N PRO A 101 -5.70 14.46 17.76
CA PRO A 101 -4.25 14.45 17.63
C PRO A 101 -3.59 13.29 18.39
N LEU A 102 -2.56 12.73 17.80
CA LEU A 102 -1.71 11.71 18.40
C LEU A 102 -0.58 12.32 19.25
N ALA A 103 -0.04 11.54 20.18
CA ALA A 103 1.17 11.90 20.90
C ALA A 103 2.37 12.00 19.93
N ALA A 104 3.30 12.90 20.21
CA ALA A 104 4.55 12.98 19.48
C ALA A 104 5.30 11.64 19.56
N GLY A 105 5.83 11.18 18.41
CA GLY A 105 6.51 9.88 18.34
C GLY A 105 5.56 8.68 18.24
N ALA A 106 4.28 8.87 17.89
CA ALA A 106 3.40 7.76 17.57
C ALA A 106 3.96 6.96 16.39
N GLU A 107 4.07 5.65 16.57
CA GLU A 107 4.67 4.74 15.58
C GLU A 107 3.66 3.71 15.10
N GLY A 108 3.81 3.32 13.83
CA GLY A 108 3.13 2.18 13.24
C GLY A 108 4.12 1.05 12.93
N LEU A 109 3.59 -0.13 12.78
CA LEU A 109 4.31 -1.36 12.45
C LEU A 109 3.92 -1.84 11.05
N LEU A 110 4.82 -2.56 10.41
CA LEU A 110 4.55 -3.27 9.17
C LEU A 110 4.77 -4.77 9.41
N ILE A 111 3.80 -5.57 9.00
CA ILE A 111 3.81 -7.02 9.18
C ILE A 111 3.72 -7.69 7.82
N ASP A 112 4.64 -8.59 7.53
CA ASP A 112 4.52 -9.54 6.43
C ASP A 112 3.56 -10.66 6.89
N LEU A 113 2.41 -10.79 6.22
CA LEU A 113 1.39 -11.76 6.61
C LEU A 113 1.73 -13.21 6.23
N ALA A 114 2.60 -13.41 5.25
CA ALA A 114 3.05 -14.74 4.85
C ALA A 114 4.18 -15.25 5.74
N ALA A 115 5.23 -14.45 5.91
CA ALA A 115 6.35 -14.76 6.80
C ALA A 115 5.99 -14.63 8.28
N GLN A 116 4.95 -13.83 8.59
CA GLN A 116 4.48 -13.52 9.93
C GLN A 116 5.57 -12.87 10.81
N VAL A 117 6.27 -11.90 10.24
CA VAL A 117 7.33 -11.12 10.90
C VAL A 117 7.06 -9.62 10.76
N THR A 118 7.59 -8.85 11.69
CA THR A 118 7.60 -7.40 11.60
C THR A 118 8.75 -6.90 10.75
N LEU A 119 8.49 -5.86 9.95
CA LEU A 119 9.50 -5.15 9.18
C LEU A 119 9.71 -3.75 9.78
N PRO A 120 10.95 -3.22 9.72
CA PRO A 120 11.24 -1.91 10.28
C PRO A 120 10.52 -0.79 9.51
N THR A 121 9.97 0.17 10.27
CA THR A 121 9.18 1.29 9.77
C THR A 121 9.79 2.63 10.16
N VAL A 122 9.30 3.68 9.52
CA VAL A 122 9.38 5.07 9.92
C VAL A 122 7.96 5.62 9.96
N SER A 123 7.68 6.50 10.92
CA SER A 123 6.36 7.10 11.11
C SER A 123 6.47 8.60 11.28
N GLU A 124 5.48 9.34 10.76
CA GLU A 124 5.42 10.78 10.86
C GLU A 124 3.95 11.24 11.01
N ILE A 125 3.70 12.16 11.95
CA ILE A 125 2.42 12.86 12.04
C ILE A 125 2.47 14.02 11.05
N LEU A 126 1.67 13.96 10.00
CA LEU A 126 1.69 14.92 8.91
C LEU A 126 1.00 16.23 9.33
N ARG A 127 1.54 17.35 8.83
CA ARG A 127 0.88 18.64 8.96
C ARG A 127 -0.28 18.74 7.96
N PRO A 128 -1.46 19.20 8.39
CA PRO A 128 -2.58 19.35 7.48
C PRO A 128 -2.32 20.47 6.46
N ASP A 129 -2.84 20.24 5.24
CA ASP A 129 -2.88 21.23 4.17
C ASP A 129 -4.15 21.07 3.33
N ASP A 130 -4.20 21.63 2.12
CA ASP A 130 -5.37 21.52 1.24
C ASP A 130 -5.64 20.07 0.79
N TYR A 131 -4.65 19.16 0.83
CA TYR A 131 -4.72 17.78 0.40
C TYR A 131 -4.78 16.78 1.55
N LEU A 132 -4.22 17.15 2.69
CA LEU A 132 -4.04 16.30 3.86
C LEU A 132 -4.95 16.75 5.01
N PRO A 133 -5.77 15.86 5.56
CA PRO A 133 -6.63 16.19 6.71
C PRO A 133 -5.79 16.34 7.98
N GLN A 134 -6.43 16.86 9.03
CA GLN A 134 -5.85 16.86 10.37
C GLN A 134 -5.69 15.44 10.91
N ASN A 135 -4.79 15.28 11.87
CA ASN A 135 -4.56 14.06 12.65
C ASN A 135 -4.19 12.84 11.78
N LEU A 136 -3.37 13.07 10.77
CA LEU A 136 -2.94 12.04 9.83
C LEU A 136 -1.57 11.48 10.24
N LEU A 137 -1.51 10.18 10.51
CA LEU A 137 -0.27 9.43 10.71
C LEU A 137 0.13 8.75 9.39
N ALA A 138 1.34 9.02 8.92
CA ALA A 138 1.97 8.29 7.83
C ALA A 138 2.93 7.25 8.38
N VAL A 139 2.90 6.04 7.81
CA VAL A 139 3.81 4.93 8.18
C VAL A 139 4.37 4.33 6.91
N ALA A 140 5.69 4.21 6.82
CA ALA A 140 6.36 3.63 5.66
C ALA A 140 7.40 2.59 6.08
N PRO A 141 7.78 1.63 5.21
CA PRO A 141 8.95 0.82 5.43
C PRO A 141 10.19 1.72 5.57
N ARG A 142 11.11 1.35 6.47
CA ARG A 142 12.39 2.06 6.58
C ARG A 142 13.13 1.99 5.24
N GLN A 143 13.82 3.06 4.89
CA GLN A 143 14.62 3.14 3.67
C GLN A 143 15.57 1.94 3.53
N GLY A 144 15.60 1.35 2.35
CA GLY A 144 16.35 0.11 2.06
C GLY A 144 15.52 -1.17 2.15
N PHE A 145 14.31 -1.13 2.73
CA PHE A 145 13.39 -2.26 2.74
C PHE A 145 12.36 -2.12 1.63
N VAL A 146 12.46 -3.00 0.63
CA VAL A 146 11.52 -3.09 -0.49
C VAL A 146 10.66 -4.32 -0.27
N LEU A 147 9.34 -4.17 -0.37
CA LEU A 147 8.41 -5.28 -0.17
C LEU A 147 8.41 -6.20 -1.39
N GLU A 148 8.27 -7.50 -1.12
CA GLU A 148 8.16 -8.51 -2.17
C GLU A 148 6.92 -8.27 -3.04
N PRO A 149 7.02 -8.53 -4.35
CA PRO A 149 5.89 -8.41 -5.26
C PRO A 149 4.81 -9.46 -4.97
N LYS A 150 3.55 -9.14 -5.27
CA LYS A 150 2.37 -10.03 -5.09
C LYS A 150 2.24 -10.60 -3.68
N SER A 151 2.73 -9.88 -2.68
CA SER A 151 2.76 -10.31 -1.29
C SER A 151 1.84 -9.46 -0.44
N ARG A 152 1.22 -10.09 0.56
CA ARG A 152 0.24 -9.42 1.42
C ARG A 152 0.89 -8.96 2.71
N TYR A 153 0.65 -7.70 3.03
CA TYR A 153 1.19 -7.02 4.21
C TYR A 153 0.08 -6.33 5.00
N ALA A 154 0.37 -6.01 6.25
CA ALA A 154 -0.47 -5.15 7.06
C ALA A 154 0.34 -4.04 7.72
N PHE A 155 -0.14 -2.79 7.63
CA PHE A 155 0.29 -1.75 8.54
C PHE A 155 -0.62 -1.72 9.76
N VAL A 156 -0.04 -1.54 10.93
CA VAL A 156 -0.72 -1.63 12.22
C VAL A 156 -0.27 -0.50 13.13
N VAL A 157 -1.21 0.13 13.83
CA VAL A 157 -0.93 1.08 14.90
C VAL A 157 -1.45 0.49 16.21
N LEU A 158 -0.61 0.46 17.25
CA LEU A 158 -0.98 -0.07 18.55
C LEU A 158 -1.65 1.00 19.41
N ARG A 159 -2.49 0.59 20.35
CA ARG A 159 -3.14 1.48 21.32
C ARG A 159 -2.13 2.25 22.18
N SER A 160 -0.95 1.65 22.38
CA SER A 160 0.16 2.27 23.12
C SER A 160 0.78 3.49 22.44
N ALA A 161 0.47 3.76 21.16
CA ALA A 161 0.90 4.99 20.46
C ALA A 161 0.30 6.26 21.09
N ARG A 162 -0.80 6.13 21.83
CA ARG A 162 -1.46 7.17 22.62
C ARG A 162 -1.90 8.41 21.82
N ASP A 163 -2.86 9.10 22.35
CA ASP A 163 -3.25 10.44 21.89
C ASP A 163 -2.44 11.54 22.57
N GLN A 164 -2.64 12.77 22.15
CA GLN A 164 -1.95 13.94 22.70
C GLN A 164 -2.22 14.15 24.20
N ALA A 165 -3.34 13.66 24.72
CA ALA A 165 -3.66 13.69 26.16
C ALA A 165 -2.97 12.54 26.94
N GLY A 166 -2.23 11.66 26.27
CA GLY A 166 -1.55 10.52 26.87
C GLY A 166 -2.45 9.30 27.09
N ALA A 167 -3.70 9.33 26.63
CA ALA A 167 -4.60 8.19 26.74
C ALA A 167 -4.31 7.13 25.70
N LEU A 168 -4.61 5.86 26.00
CA LEU A 168 -4.54 4.78 25.01
C LEU A 168 -5.52 5.03 23.87
N LEU A 169 -5.10 4.73 22.65
CA LEU A 169 -5.97 4.85 21.49
C LEU A 169 -7.19 3.92 21.61
N GLY A 170 -8.32 4.40 21.13
CA GLY A 170 -9.54 3.61 20.97
C GLY A 170 -9.42 2.63 19.80
N VAL A 171 -10.40 1.75 19.66
CA VAL A 171 -10.49 0.76 18.57
C VAL A 171 -11.85 0.90 17.89
N PRO A 172 -11.91 1.13 16.57
CA PRO A 172 -13.18 1.15 15.85
C PRO A 172 -13.90 -0.19 16.01
N PRO A 173 -15.24 -0.22 16.27
CA PRO A 173 -15.99 -1.46 16.46
C PRO A 173 -15.86 -2.45 15.30
N ALA A 174 -15.84 -1.94 14.05
CA ALA A 174 -15.67 -2.78 12.86
C ALA A 174 -14.30 -3.47 12.85
N LEU A 175 -13.22 -2.76 13.17
CA LEU A 175 -11.88 -3.36 13.25
C LEU A 175 -11.79 -4.40 14.39
N ASP A 176 -12.35 -4.12 15.57
CA ASP A 176 -12.36 -5.05 16.69
C ASP A 176 -13.07 -6.37 16.33
N ARG A 177 -14.20 -6.30 15.60
CA ARG A 177 -14.88 -7.50 15.06
C ARG A 177 -13.96 -8.29 14.11
N LEU A 178 -13.29 -7.61 13.18
CA LEU A 178 -12.36 -8.25 12.24
C LEU A 178 -11.21 -8.96 12.94
N LEU A 179 -10.62 -8.34 13.96
CA LEU A 179 -9.54 -8.93 14.75
C LEU A 179 -9.99 -10.16 15.56
N GLN A 180 -11.30 -10.28 15.83
CA GLN A 180 -11.92 -11.46 16.43
C GLN A 180 -12.42 -12.48 15.39
N GLY A 181 -12.19 -12.25 14.09
CA GLY A 181 -12.62 -13.13 13.00
C GLY A 181 -14.11 -12.99 12.63
N LEU A 182 -14.77 -11.93 13.08
CA LEU A 182 -16.19 -11.69 12.84
C LEU A 182 -16.39 -10.65 11.73
N ALA A 183 -17.39 -10.85 10.90
CA ALA A 183 -17.79 -9.86 9.90
C ALA A 183 -18.48 -8.66 10.57
N PRO A 184 -18.07 -7.42 10.32
CA PRO A 184 -18.87 -6.25 10.66
C PRO A 184 -20.17 -6.20 9.86
N GLU A 185 -21.20 -5.58 10.43
CA GLU A 185 -22.46 -5.30 9.76
C GLU A 185 -22.30 -4.01 8.90
N ALA A 186 -21.63 -4.15 7.77
CA ALA A 186 -21.30 -3.06 6.85
C ALA A 186 -21.20 -3.61 5.41
N ALA A 187 -21.28 -2.73 4.41
CA ALA A 187 -21.25 -3.09 3.00
C ALA A 187 -20.03 -3.93 2.61
N LEU A 188 -18.85 -3.58 3.12
CA LEU A 188 -17.60 -4.30 2.90
C LEU A 188 -17.29 -5.34 3.99
N GLY A 189 -18.21 -5.59 4.95
CA GLY A 189 -17.93 -6.36 6.16
C GLY A 189 -17.49 -7.80 5.90
N ALA A 190 -18.12 -8.51 4.97
CA ALA A 190 -17.76 -9.90 4.61
C ALA A 190 -16.40 -9.96 3.91
N VAL A 191 -16.15 -9.06 2.95
CA VAL A 191 -14.88 -8.96 2.22
C VAL A 191 -13.74 -8.60 3.17
N ALA A 192 -13.99 -7.64 4.07
CA ALA A 192 -13.03 -7.22 5.08
C ALA A 192 -12.67 -8.37 6.04
N ARG A 193 -13.64 -9.18 6.50
CA ARG A 193 -13.37 -10.35 7.32
C ARG A 193 -12.38 -11.30 6.65
N ASP A 194 -12.61 -11.62 5.38
CA ASP A 194 -11.74 -12.56 4.65
C ASP A 194 -10.35 -11.96 4.39
N LEU A 195 -10.28 -10.66 4.11
CA LEU A 195 -9.03 -9.94 3.94
C LEU A 195 -8.19 -9.90 5.22
N TYR A 196 -8.82 -9.63 6.37
CA TYR A 196 -8.15 -9.49 7.67
C TYR A 196 -7.92 -10.83 8.39
N ALA A 197 -8.50 -11.95 7.92
CA ALA A 197 -8.42 -13.25 8.56
C ALA A 197 -6.99 -13.71 8.94
N PRO A 198 -5.93 -13.48 8.14
CA PRO A 198 -4.57 -13.89 8.50
C PRO A 198 -3.91 -12.98 9.57
N LEU A 199 -4.40 -11.74 9.75
CA LEU A 199 -3.75 -10.73 10.58
C LEU A 199 -3.65 -11.13 12.07
N PRO A 200 -4.68 -11.64 12.76
CA PRO A 200 -4.58 -11.99 14.18
C PRO A 200 -3.54 -13.08 14.47
N ALA A 201 -3.37 -14.04 13.56
CA ALA A 201 -2.35 -15.08 13.70
C ALA A 201 -0.93 -14.53 13.53
N ALA A 202 -0.73 -13.65 12.53
CA ALA A 202 0.54 -13.00 12.27
C ALA A 202 0.96 -12.08 13.43
N LEU A 203 0.00 -11.33 14.01
CA LEU A 203 0.22 -10.50 15.20
C LEU A 203 0.72 -11.33 16.38
N ARG A 204 0.01 -12.42 16.74
CA ARG A 204 0.41 -13.28 17.84
C ARG A 204 1.80 -13.88 17.65
N LYS A 205 2.13 -14.31 16.44
CA LYS A 205 3.47 -14.82 16.13
C LYS A 205 4.55 -13.74 16.26
N ALA A 206 4.22 -12.50 15.94
CA ALA A 206 5.07 -11.35 16.17
C ALA A 206 5.12 -10.88 17.65
N GLY A 207 4.45 -11.58 18.57
CA GLY A 207 4.40 -11.24 20.00
C GLY A 207 3.44 -10.08 20.31
N ILE A 208 2.51 -9.77 19.42
CA ILE A 208 1.55 -8.67 19.56
C ILE A 208 0.15 -9.26 19.86
N ASP A 209 -0.47 -8.81 20.92
CA ASP A 209 -1.87 -9.14 21.18
C ASP A 209 -2.77 -8.40 20.18
N PRO A 210 -3.60 -9.09 19.39
CA PRO A 210 -4.57 -8.44 18.52
C PRO A 210 -5.47 -7.42 19.25
N ALA A 211 -5.73 -7.62 20.54
CA ALA A 211 -6.48 -6.68 21.35
C ALA A 211 -5.79 -5.32 21.56
N GLU A 212 -4.49 -5.21 21.33
CA GLU A 212 -3.74 -3.97 21.45
C GLU A 212 -3.67 -3.18 20.12
N VAL A 213 -4.30 -3.66 19.07
CA VAL A 213 -4.36 -2.97 17.77
C VAL A 213 -5.42 -1.87 17.80
N ALA A 214 -5.02 -0.63 17.54
CA ALA A 214 -5.91 0.53 17.43
C ALA A 214 -6.33 0.80 15.98
N ALA A 215 -5.43 0.58 15.03
CA ALA A 215 -5.71 0.73 13.60
C ALA A 215 -4.92 -0.32 12.80
N ALA A 216 -5.50 -0.77 11.70
CA ALA A 216 -4.83 -1.68 10.78
C ALA A 216 -5.34 -1.48 9.35
N THR A 217 -4.49 -1.76 8.39
CA THR A 217 -4.86 -1.92 6.99
C THR A 217 -4.11 -3.08 6.37
N VAL A 218 -4.79 -3.84 5.52
CA VAL A 218 -4.23 -4.99 4.81
C VAL A 218 -4.22 -4.70 3.33
N PHE A 219 -3.09 -4.96 2.69
CA PHE A 219 -2.90 -4.66 1.26
C PHE A 219 -1.96 -5.66 0.60
N THR A 220 -2.05 -5.74 -0.74
CA THR A 220 -1.22 -6.60 -1.58
C THR A 220 -0.38 -5.75 -2.52
N THR A 221 0.91 -6.03 -2.59
CA THR A 221 1.84 -5.36 -3.50
C THR A 221 1.62 -5.80 -4.94
N GLY A 222 1.80 -4.88 -5.89
CA GLY A 222 1.87 -5.18 -7.32
C GLY A 222 3.20 -5.83 -7.73
N ASP A 223 3.29 -6.24 -8.99
CA ASP A 223 4.52 -6.82 -9.58
C ASP A 223 5.11 -5.90 -10.63
N VAL A 224 5.73 -4.82 -10.17
CA VAL A 224 6.38 -3.83 -11.05
C VAL A 224 7.57 -4.41 -11.81
N VAL A 225 8.20 -5.47 -11.28
CA VAL A 225 9.34 -6.14 -11.92
C VAL A 225 8.87 -6.93 -13.13
N ALA A 226 7.80 -7.73 -13.00
CA ALA A 226 7.23 -8.49 -14.11
C ALA A 226 6.69 -7.56 -15.20
N GLU A 227 6.03 -6.46 -14.84
CA GLU A 227 5.55 -5.46 -15.79
C GLU A 227 6.71 -4.85 -16.59
N THR A 228 7.78 -4.45 -15.91
CA THR A 228 8.97 -3.88 -16.55
C THR A 228 9.70 -4.91 -17.41
N ALA A 229 9.80 -6.16 -16.96
CA ALA A 229 10.38 -7.26 -17.71
C ALA A 229 9.59 -7.58 -18.98
N ALA A 230 8.26 -7.62 -18.89
CA ALA A 230 7.38 -7.81 -20.04
C ALA A 230 7.54 -6.69 -21.06
N LEU A 231 7.59 -5.43 -20.62
CA LEU A 231 7.84 -4.28 -21.48
C LEU A 231 9.21 -4.38 -22.15
N SER A 232 10.27 -4.69 -21.40
CA SER A 232 11.63 -4.89 -21.94
C SER A 232 11.66 -5.99 -23.01
N THR A 233 11.01 -7.12 -22.72
CA THR A 233 10.92 -8.24 -23.66
C THR A 233 10.19 -7.84 -24.95
N ALA A 234 9.04 -7.16 -24.84
CA ALA A 234 8.30 -6.68 -25.98
C ALA A 234 9.08 -5.65 -26.82
N LEU A 235 9.85 -4.76 -26.18
CA LEU A 235 10.69 -3.80 -26.87
C LEU A 235 11.84 -4.48 -27.61
N LYS A 236 12.52 -5.45 -26.98
CA LYS A 236 13.60 -6.21 -27.61
C LYS A 236 13.12 -7.03 -28.80
N ALA A 237 11.94 -7.64 -28.71
CA ALA A 237 11.34 -8.38 -29.81
C ALA A 237 10.97 -7.48 -30.99
N ARG A 238 10.63 -6.22 -30.74
CA ARG A 238 10.15 -5.28 -31.76
C ARG A 238 11.24 -4.43 -32.38
N HIS A 239 12.32 -4.17 -31.64
CA HIS A 239 13.39 -3.26 -32.05
C HIS A 239 14.74 -3.92 -31.90
N ALA A 240 15.35 -4.30 -33.05
CA ALA A 240 16.75 -4.70 -33.06
C ALA A 240 17.65 -3.46 -32.92
N VAL A 241 18.56 -3.53 -31.97
CA VAL A 241 19.58 -2.50 -31.75
C VAL A 241 20.88 -2.97 -32.39
N THR A 242 21.40 -2.20 -33.33
CA THR A 242 22.69 -2.45 -33.98
C THR A 242 23.75 -1.54 -33.39
N ILE A 243 24.91 -2.12 -33.05
CA ILE A 243 26.09 -1.35 -32.67
C ILE A 243 26.89 -1.05 -33.95
N GLU A 244 27.17 0.21 -34.19
CA GLU A 244 27.86 0.70 -35.36
C GLU A 244 29.19 1.34 -35.00
N SER A 245 30.16 1.31 -35.95
CA SER A 245 31.42 2.05 -35.80
C SER A 245 32.18 1.73 -34.51
N LEU A 246 32.31 0.43 -34.18
CA LEU A 246 33.04 0.00 -33.01
C LEU A 246 34.56 0.23 -33.22
N THR A 247 35.14 1.07 -32.40
CA THR A 247 36.58 1.42 -32.46
C THR A 247 37.21 1.28 -31.08
N LEU A 248 38.45 0.82 -31.03
CA LEU A 248 39.23 0.77 -29.80
C LEU A 248 39.70 2.18 -29.48
N ASP A 249 39.62 2.56 -28.21
CA ASP A 249 40.20 3.82 -27.72
C ASP A 249 41.74 3.76 -27.91
N PRO A 250 42.36 4.78 -28.56
CA PRO A 250 43.80 4.81 -28.74
C PRO A 250 44.57 5.03 -27.42
N VAL A 251 43.90 5.47 -26.35
CA VAL A 251 44.50 5.62 -25.05
C VAL A 251 44.63 4.26 -24.39
N VAL A 252 45.88 3.82 -24.20
CA VAL A 252 46.19 2.55 -23.56
C VAL A 252 45.83 2.64 -22.06
N ASN A 253 44.81 1.92 -21.64
CA ASN A 253 44.49 1.73 -20.24
C ASN A 253 44.98 0.34 -19.81
N PRO A 254 45.93 0.25 -18.85
CA PRO A 254 46.49 -1.04 -18.44
C PRO A 254 45.50 -1.95 -17.72
N LEU A 255 44.35 -1.39 -17.29
CA LEU A 255 43.37 -2.12 -16.51
C LEU A 255 42.10 -2.51 -17.32
N ALA A 256 41.86 -1.89 -18.50
CA ALA A 256 40.66 -2.15 -19.29
C ALA A 256 40.87 -1.74 -20.75
N CYS A 257 40.24 -2.46 -21.68
CA CYS A 257 40.04 -2.00 -23.05
C CYS A 257 38.77 -1.15 -23.15
N VAL A 258 38.91 0.05 -23.67
CA VAL A 258 37.75 0.95 -23.89
C VAL A 258 37.41 0.91 -25.38
N LEU A 259 36.13 0.60 -25.67
CA LEU A 259 35.59 0.57 -27.01
C LEU A 259 34.58 1.71 -27.17
N HIS A 260 34.68 2.44 -28.27
CA HIS A 260 33.72 3.47 -28.68
C HIS A 260 32.84 2.91 -29.80
N GLY A 261 31.54 3.14 -29.68
CA GLY A 261 30.58 2.69 -30.71
C GLY A 261 29.36 3.60 -30.76
N GLY A 262 28.62 3.53 -31.86
CA GLY A 262 27.31 4.15 -32.01
C GLY A 262 26.21 3.10 -31.91
N ALA A 263 25.14 3.37 -31.18
CA ALA A 263 23.95 2.53 -31.13
C ALA A 263 22.73 3.33 -31.63
N ARG A 264 21.91 2.69 -32.46
CA ARG A 264 20.61 3.24 -32.88
C ARG A 264 19.53 2.57 -32.08
N TYR A 265 18.71 3.36 -31.37
CA TYR A 265 17.58 2.86 -30.62
C TYR A 265 16.35 3.75 -30.82
N PRO A 266 15.14 3.20 -30.65
CA PRO A 266 13.92 3.96 -30.82
C PRO A 266 13.78 5.05 -29.77
N GLN A 267 13.21 6.18 -30.17
CA GLN A 267 12.89 7.28 -29.27
C GLN A 267 11.38 7.25 -28.98
N PHE A 268 11.03 7.11 -27.69
CA PHE A 268 9.65 7.08 -27.23
C PHE A 268 9.17 8.41 -26.63
N GLN A 269 10.09 9.30 -26.31
CA GLN A 269 9.73 10.62 -25.79
C GLN A 269 9.19 11.52 -26.90
N GLN A 270 8.10 12.22 -26.61
CA GLN A 270 7.57 13.27 -27.47
C GLN A 270 8.27 14.60 -27.11
N GLY A 271 8.54 15.43 -28.11
CA GLY A 271 9.11 16.76 -27.91
C GLY A 271 10.28 17.06 -28.85
N ARG A 272 10.79 18.31 -28.78
CA ARG A 272 11.96 18.80 -29.53
C ARG A 272 13.22 18.56 -28.69
N ARG A 273 14.30 18.13 -29.31
CA ARG A 273 15.56 17.90 -28.61
C ARG A 273 16.39 19.17 -28.40
N PRO A 274 17.07 19.32 -27.26
CA PRO A 274 16.97 18.47 -26.08
C PRO A 274 15.53 18.44 -25.62
N SER A 275 15.06 17.27 -25.16
CA SER A 275 13.71 17.15 -24.62
C SER A 275 13.66 17.97 -23.33
N THR A 276 13.35 19.26 -23.46
CA THR A 276 12.94 20.04 -22.31
C THR A 276 11.61 19.46 -21.86
N PRO A 277 11.42 19.15 -20.58
CA PRO A 277 10.14 18.69 -20.06
C PRO A 277 9.18 19.90 -20.06
N ALA A 278 8.67 20.27 -21.22
CA ALA A 278 7.56 21.17 -21.33
C ALA A 278 6.30 20.30 -21.30
N GLY A 279 5.73 20.13 -20.15
CA GLY A 279 4.37 19.67 -19.95
C GLY A 279 4.04 18.30 -20.55
N ALA A 280 3.61 17.42 -19.68
CA ALA A 280 2.90 16.16 -19.96
C ALA A 280 3.67 15.18 -20.87
N SER A 281 4.53 14.40 -20.27
CA SER A 281 4.81 13.08 -20.80
C SER A 281 3.51 12.28 -20.78
N SER A 282 2.85 12.13 -21.92
CA SER A 282 1.83 11.10 -22.06
C SER A 282 2.56 9.75 -22.09
N LEU A 283 2.98 9.28 -20.95
CA LEU A 283 3.23 7.89 -20.68
C LEU A 283 1.86 7.23 -20.51
N ALA A 284 1.13 7.08 -21.60
CA ALA A 284 -0.02 6.22 -21.63
C ALA A 284 0.48 4.79 -21.82
N PRO A 285 0.35 3.89 -20.81
CA PRO A 285 0.80 2.50 -20.93
C PRO A 285 0.04 1.69 -21.95
N THR A 286 -1.13 2.13 -22.38
CA THR A 286 -2.06 1.40 -23.25
C THR A 286 -2.01 1.78 -24.71
N ALA A 287 -1.30 2.82 -25.09
CA ALA A 287 -1.17 3.16 -26.48
C ALA A 287 0.24 2.83 -26.98
N PHE A 288 0.48 1.55 -27.32
CA PHE A 288 1.35 1.21 -28.44
C PHE A 288 0.75 1.83 -29.71
N ARG A 289 0.51 3.13 -29.69
CA ARG A 289 0.22 3.87 -30.90
C ARG A 289 1.45 3.77 -31.77
N ARG A 290 1.25 3.27 -32.97
CA ARG A 290 2.21 3.35 -34.05
C ARG A 290 2.80 4.77 -34.09
N SER A 291 3.92 4.97 -33.38
CA SER A 291 4.75 6.12 -33.65
C SER A 291 5.34 5.83 -35.03
N SER A 292 4.97 6.62 -36.00
CA SER A 292 5.67 6.65 -37.28
C SER A 292 7.17 6.77 -36.96
N ALA A 293 7.89 5.71 -37.30
CA ALA A 293 9.33 5.62 -37.16
C ALA A 293 10.01 6.71 -37.97
N LYS A 294 10.31 7.84 -37.36
CA LYS A 294 11.13 8.90 -37.94
C LYS A 294 11.99 9.55 -36.88
N LYS A 295 13.06 8.98 -36.59
CA LYS A 295 14.43 9.43 -36.31
C LYS A 295 15.15 8.51 -35.34
N LEU A 296 15.99 7.70 -35.88
CA LEU A 296 17.03 6.96 -35.17
C LEU A 296 18.09 7.93 -34.67
N ARG A 297 18.48 7.82 -33.41
CA ARG A 297 19.54 8.63 -32.80
C ARG A 297 20.84 7.83 -32.72
N ARG A 298 21.96 8.45 -33.06
CA ARG A 298 23.29 7.95 -32.66
C ARG A 298 23.60 8.42 -31.25
N SER A 299 23.84 7.49 -30.33
CA SER A 299 24.46 7.79 -29.04
C SER A 299 25.87 7.22 -29.02
N ARG A 300 26.81 7.96 -28.46
CA ARG A 300 28.13 7.44 -28.16
C ARG A 300 28.05 6.64 -26.86
N TRP A 301 28.57 5.47 -26.91
CA TRP A 301 28.58 4.54 -25.80
C TRP A 301 30.04 4.21 -25.47
N SER A 302 30.44 4.28 -24.20
CA SER A 302 31.71 3.78 -23.70
C SER A 302 31.42 2.77 -22.60
N SER A 303 31.88 1.55 -22.75
CA SER A 303 31.76 0.51 -21.74
C SER A 303 33.13 -0.11 -21.49
N PRO A 304 33.56 -0.30 -20.22
CA PRO A 304 34.74 -1.10 -19.93
C PRO A 304 34.42 -2.57 -20.25
N ALA A 305 35.25 -3.18 -21.07
CA ALA A 305 35.22 -4.63 -21.27
C ALA A 305 36.00 -5.29 -20.12
N ARG A 306 35.38 -6.31 -19.51
CA ARG A 306 36.05 -7.19 -18.54
C ARG A 306 36.89 -8.21 -19.27
#